data_224362fa161fc9eea7f11bb2d3fea302
#
_entry.id   224362fa161fc9eea7f11bb2d3fea302
#
_cell.length_a   1.000
_cell.length_b   1.000
_cell.length_c   1.000
_cell.angle_alpha   90.00
_cell.angle_beta   90.00
_cell.angle_gamma   90.00
#
_symmetry.space_group_name_H-M   'P 1'
#
loop_
_entity.id
_entity.type
_entity.pdbx_description
1 polymer ?
#
loop_
_entity_poly.entity_id
_entity_poly.type
_entity_poly.pdbx_seq_one_letter_code
_entity_poly.pdbx_strand_id
1 'polypeptide(L)'
;MKTTEDQELVKENLFSRAFPNLRVLFLPLRFVGYWLQWKLWSQAPNARQAETLVDNIMYGENPRFRAVSRELYFVDMHGKQVLKYSLASRKTELVYEDQEDMLSGLGWLADGRMLVVSMNNRRVLVHDEKASSTDVYADVRAVTSFRANDMVVAKSGRAYVGSFGFDMANVAAYSRSAIISVGPTRDVRVEAPDMIFPNGMVITPDGKTLIAAETFAGLLTAFDIDEDGKLSNRRVWANVGSFVDGICLDAEGCVWVSIPQSGIYPTGGGLLRVQEGGHILDVLGFGANGIEDSVFACQLGTDADGKHLLFFMEAATCYDHLIYKDGIEAAKKNGSVRAIEVKVGPARISGNEYYCGGYC
;
A
#
# COMPACT_ATOMS: atom_id res chain seq x y z
N MET A 1 26.21 -12.47 -17.66
CA MET A 1 27.09 -11.94 -16.60
C MET A 1 26.20 -11.20 -15.63
N LYS A 2 26.11 -11.63 -14.39
CA LYS A 2 25.34 -10.90 -13.35
C LYS A 2 26.12 -9.62 -13.05
N THR A 3 25.42 -8.51 -12.97
CA THR A 3 26.03 -7.21 -12.65
C THR A 3 26.53 -7.19 -11.21
N THR A 4 27.46 -6.29 -10.89
CA THR A 4 27.98 -6.11 -9.52
C THR A 4 26.87 -5.75 -8.53
N GLU A 5 25.82 -5.05 -8.96
CA GLU A 5 24.63 -4.73 -8.17
C GLU A 5 23.80 -5.98 -7.83
N ASP A 6 23.63 -6.91 -8.80
CA ASP A 6 22.98 -8.20 -8.54
C ASP A 6 23.76 -9.03 -7.50
N GLN A 7 25.09 -8.91 -7.47
CA GLN A 7 25.93 -9.61 -6.51
C GLN A 7 25.86 -8.99 -5.10
N GLU A 8 25.69 -7.68 -4.98
CA GLU A 8 25.47 -7.01 -3.70
C GLU A 8 24.07 -7.29 -3.15
N LEU A 9 23.04 -7.27 -4.00
CA LEU A 9 21.68 -7.67 -3.59
C LEU A 9 21.63 -9.14 -3.12
N VAL A 10 22.37 -10.04 -3.79
CA VAL A 10 22.46 -11.46 -3.39
C VAL A 10 23.24 -11.61 -2.08
N LYS A 11 24.30 -10.82 -1.86
CA LYS A 11 25.06 -10.83 -0.60
C LYS A 11 24.23 -10.29 0.57
N GLU A 12 23.48 -9.19 0.38
CA GLU A 12 22.57 -8.69 1.40
C GLU A 12 21.46 -9.71 1.74
N ASN A 13 20.93 -10.42 0.73
CA ASN A 13 19.94 -11.47 0.93
C ASN A 13 20.50 -12.72 1.66
N LEU A 14 21.75 -13.08 1.43
CA LEU A 14 22.41 -14.17 2.16
C LEU A 14 22.66 -13.81 3.64
N PHE A 15 23.03 -12.55 3.91
CA PHE A 15 23.26 -12.05 5.26
C PHE A 15 21.95 -11.96 6.06
N SER A 16 20.86 -11.54 5.43
CA SER A 16 19.53 -11.49 6.06
C SER A 16 18.92 -12.87 6.32
N ARG A 17 19.35 -13.90 5.58
CA ARG A 17 18.96 -15.30 5.82
C ARG A 17 19.69 -15.92 7.02
N ALA A 18 20.96 -15.57 7.21
CA ALA A 18 21.77 -16.11 8.29
C ALA A 18 21.48 -15.44 9.64
N PHE A 19 21.06 -14.17 9.61
CA PHE A 19 20.86 -13.35 10.81
C PHE A 19 19.65 -12.43 10.65
N PRO A 20 18.42 -12.94 10.70
CA PRO A 20 17.22 -12.12 10.56
C PRO A 20 17.15 -10.97 11.56
N ASN A 21 17.75 -11.15 12.74
CA ASN A 21 17.81 -10.13 13.80
C ASN A 21 18.94 -9.10 13.64
N LEU A 22 19.92 -9.31 12.74
CA LEU A 22 21.03 -8.37 12.57
C LEU A 22 20.67 -7.17 11.67
N ARG A 23 19.74 -7.33 10.69
CA ARG A 23 19.19 -6.19 9.94
C ARG A 23 18.55 -5.17 10.88
N VAL A 24 17.93 -5.65 11.95
CA VAL A 24 17.37 -4.85 13.04
C VAL A 24 18.43 -3.99 13.73
N LEU A 25 19.66 -4.44 13.83
CA LEU A 25 20.76 -3.70 14.46
C LEU A 25 21.35 -2.59 13.58
N PHE A 26 21.29 -2.69 12.24
CA PHE A 26 21.83 -1.68 11.31
C PHE A 26 20.76 -0.67 10.81
N LEU A 27 19.46 -0.98 10.96
CA LEU A 27 18.38 -0.04 10.80
C LEU A 27 18.52 1.25 11.66
N PRO A 28 19.00 1.19 12.92
CA PRO A 28 19.06 2.35 13.82
C PRO A 28 19.84 3.55 13.28
N LEU A 29 20.93 3.35 12.54
CA LEU A 29 21.79 4.45 12.09
C LEU A 29 21.14 5.33 11.00
N ARG A 30 20.40 4.72 10.08
CA ARG A 30 19.61 5.48 9.07
C ARG A 30 18.40 6.15 9.73
N PHE A 31 17.74 5.46 10.65
CA PHE A 31 16.63 6.03 11.41
C PHE A 31 17.04 7.17 12.33
N VAL A 32 18.21 7.13 12.92
CA VAL A 32 18.76 8.27 13.68
C VAL A 32 18.94 9.48 12.75
N GLY A 33 19.39 9.27 11.51
CA GLY A 33 19.46 10.32 10.49
C GLY A 33 18.07 10.89 10.15
N TYR A 34 17.08 10.02 9.93
CA TYR A 34 15.70 10.44 9.65
C TYR A 34 15.03 11.08 10.86
N TRP A 35 15.24 10.55 12.06
CA TRP A 35 14.75 11.12 13.30
C TRP A 35 15.35 12.51 13.58
N LEU A 36 16.65 12.73 13.33
CA LEU A 36 17.30 14.04 13.44
C LEU A 36 16.75 15.01 12.40
N GLN A 37 16.57 14.58 11.17
CA GLN A 37 16.01 15.39 10.09
C GLN A 37 14.53 15.72 10.37
N TRP A 38 13.76 14.76 10.87
CA TRP A 38 12.41 14.98 11.34
C TRP A 38 12.35 15.95 12.52
N LYS A 39 13.20 15.79 13.53
CA LYS A 39 13.26 16.70 14.69
C LYS A 39 13.54 18.16 14.30
N LEU A 40 14.32 18.36 13.24
CA LEU A 40 14.54 19.68 12.65
C LEU A 40 13.30 20.22 11.93
N TRP A 41 12.48 19.38 11.32
CA TRP A 41 11.28 19.78 10.58
C TRP A 41 10.04 19.90 11.46
N SER A 42 9.88 19.08 12.49
CA SER A 42 8.74 19.14 13.42
C SER A 42 8.78 20.38 14.35
N GLN A 43 9.91 21.04 14.47
CA GLN A 43 10.05 22.29 15.23
C GLN A 43 9.69 23.53 14.41
N ALA A 44 9.30 23.40 13.13
CA ALA A 44 8.81 24.52 12.35
C ALA A 44 7.48 25.04 12.93
N PRO A 45 7.28 26.37 13.02
CA PRO A 45 6.11 26.99 13.67
C PRO A 45 4.76 26.68 13.00
N ASN A 46 4.75 25.93 11.89
CA ASN A 46 3.57 25.46 11.16
C ASN A 46 3.57 23.92 11.06
N ALA A 47 3.79 23.21 12.14
CA ALA A 47 3.71 21.76 12.15
C ALA A 47 2.31 21.31 11.68
N ARG A 48 2.25 20.65 10.51
CA ARG A 48 1.02 20.05 9.99
C ARG A 48 0.46 19.06 11.01
N GLN A 49 -0.85 19.05 11.17
CA GLN A 49 -1.53 18.13 12.07
C GLN A 49 -2.50 17.25 11.26
N ALA A 50 -2.53 15.98 11.57
CA ALA A 50 -3.46 15.05 10.96
C ALA A 50 -4.85 15.18 11.59
N GLU A 51 -5.88 15.23 10.75
CA GLU A 51 -7.28 15.19 11.14
C GLU A 51 -7.79 13.74 11.04
N THR A 52 -8.58 13.28 12.03
CA THR A 52 -9.29 12.01 11.94
C THR A 52 -10.57 12.21 11.13
N LEU A 53 -10.74 11.45 10.06
CA LEU A 53 -11.91 11.47 9.19
C LEU A 53 -12.90 10.36 9.54
N VAL A 54 -12.37 9.17 9.81
CA VAL A 54 -13.12 7.98 10.19
C VAL A 54 -12.41 7.32 11.36
N ASP A 55 -13.14 6.93 12.36
CA ASP A 55 -12.66 6.15 13.49
C ASP A 55 -13.41 4.80 13.59
N ASN A 56 -13.04 3.99 14.57
CA ASN A 56 -13.71 2.72 14.89
C ASN A 56 -13.70 1.69 13.74
N ILE A 57 -12.74 1.73 12.84
CA ILE A 57 -12.42 0.62 11.93
C ILE A 57 -11.45 -0.33 12.62
N MET A 58 -11.33 -1.55 12.12
CA MET A 58 -10.42 -2.53 12.70
C MET A 58 -9.01 -2.40 12.10
N TYR A 59 -8.92 -2.38 10.76
CA TYR A 59 -7.65 -2.32 10.06
C TYR A 59 -7.84 -1.79 8.63
N GLY A 60 -7.55 -0.50 8.45
CA GLY A 60 -7.72 0.17 7.16
C GLY A 60 -6.61 -0.17 6.17
N GLU A 61 -7.00 -0.48 4.93
CA GLU A 61 -6.10 -0.82 3.84
C GLU A 61 -6.59 -0.30 2.48
N ASN A 62 -5.68 -0.28 1.50
CA ASN A 62 -5.93 0.00 0.09
C ASN A 62 -6.85 1.21 -0.18
N PRO A 63 -6.54 2.39 0.36
CA PRO A 63 -7.33 3.58 0.07
C PRO A 63 -7.24 3.94 -1.41
N ARG A 64 -8.39 4.36 -1.97
CA ARG A 64 -8.51 4.84 -3.35
C ARG A 64 -9.40 6.07 -3.37
N PHE A 65 -8.89 7.17 -3.89
CA PHE A 65 -9.64 8.43 -3.95
C PHE A 65 -10.24 8.63 -5.33
N ARG A 66 -11.57 8.76 -5.41
CA ARG A 66 -12.30 9.10 -6.62
C ARG A 66 -12.44 10.61 -6.73
N ALA A 67 -11.69 11.21 -7.63
CA ALA A 67 -11.60 12.67 -7.76
C ALA A 67 -12.93 13.33 -8.17
N VAL A 68 -13.73 12.68 -9.02
CA VAL A 68 -15.01 13.22 -9.53
C VAL A 68 -16.04 13.34 -8.40
N SER A 69 -16.22 12.30 -7.60
CA SER A 69 -17.18 12.28 -6.48
C SER A 69 -16.57 12.83 -5.19
N ARG A 70 -15.24 12.97 -5.11
CA ARG A 70 -14.48 13.30 -3.90
C ARG A 70 -14.76 12.34 -2.75
N GLU A 71 -14.74 11.07 -3.08
CA GLU A 71 -14.94 9.97 -2.14
C GLU A 71 -13.66 9.17 -1.98
N LEU A 72 -13.33 8.83 -0.74
CA LEU A 72 -12.25 7.92 -0.40
C LEU A 72 -12.84 6.54 -0.14
N TYR A 73 -12.56 5.59 -1.01
CA TYR A 73 -12.87 4.18 -0.80
C TYR A 73 -11.70 3.53 -0.08
N PHE A 74 -11.98 2.61 0.81
CA PHE A 74 -10.96 1.85 1.54
C PHE A 74 -11.52 0.53 2.04
N VAL A 75 -10.63 -0.37 2.35
CA VAL A 75 -10.96 -1.67 2.95
C VAL A 75 -10.75 -1.60 4.46
N ASP A 76 -11.70 -2.06 5.25
CA ASP A 76 -11.47 -2.51 6.63
C ASP A 76 -11.22 -4.02 6.58
N MET A 77 -9.95 -4.42 6.53
CA MET A 77 -9.53 -5.79 6.27
C MET A 77 -10.12 -6.78 7.28
N HIS A 78 -9.97 -6.49 8.57
CA HIS A 78 -10.50 -7.35 9.65
C HIS A 78 -11.99 -7.15 9.87
N GLY A 79 -12.54 -5.99 9.50
CA GLY A 79 -13.97 -5.73 9.42
C GLY A 79 -14.64 -6.44 8.23
N LYS A 80 -13.84 -6.97 7.29
CA LYS A 80 -14.28 -7.69 6.09
C LYS A 80 -15.20 -6.85 5.19
N GLN A 81 -14.94 -5.57 5.09
CA GLN A 81 -15.83 -4.64 4.39
C GLN A 81 -15.05 -3.62 3.56
N VAL A 82 -15.70 -3.15 2.50
CA VAL A 82 -15.29 -1.98 1.75
C VAL A 82 -16.18 -0.83 2.17
N LEU A 83 -15.57 0.26 2.57
CA LEU A 83 -16.21 1.49 3.00
C LEU A 83 -15.87 2.62 2.04
N LYS A 84 -16.71 3.64 1.97
CA LYS A 84 -16.40 4.91 1.32
C LYS A 84 -16.70 6.08 2.27
N TYR A 85 -15.81 7.05 2.27
CA TYR A 85 -15.97 8.31 2.99
C TYR A 85 -16.12 9.46 2.00
N SER A 86 -17.21 10.22 2.13
CA SER A 86 -17.45 11.40 1.30
C SER A 86 -16.87 12.65 1.96
N LEU A 87 -15.97 13.35 1.28
CA LEU A 87 -15.44 14.64 1.76
C LEU A 87 -16.53 15.71 1.89
N ALA A 88 -17.56 15.65 1.02
CA ALA A 88 -18.63 16.65 1.00
C ALA A 88 -19.59 16.47 2.18
N SER A 89 -20.05 15.26 2.43
CA SER A 89 -21.01 14.98 3.52
C SER A 89 -20.37 14.64 4.86
N ARG A 90 -19.07 14.33 4.88
CA ARG A 90 -18.30 13.82 6.02
C ARG A 90 -18.92 12.55 6.62
N LYS A 91 -19.48 11.69 5.77
CA LYS A 91 -20.11 10.43 6.16
C LYS A 91 -19.41 9.25 5.56
N THR A 92 -19.38 8.16 6.32
CA THR A 92 -18.91 6.86 5.88
C THR A 92 -20.12 5.99 5.53
N GLU A 93 -20.02 5.26 4.42
CA GLU A 93 -21.04 4.34 3.94
C GLU A 93 -20.42 2.98 3.64
N LEU A 94 -21.19 1.91 3.92
CA LEU A 94 -20.83 0.55 3.54
C LEU A 94 -21.08 0.38 2.03
N VAL A 95 -20.06 -0.12 1.32
CA VAL A 95 -20.15 -0.42 -0.12
C VAL A 95 -20.33 -1.93 -0.34
N TYR A 96 -19.50 -2.74 0.33
CA TYR A 96 -19.53 -4.19 0.21
C TYR A 96 -19.04 -4.83 1.52
N GLU A 97 -19.63 -5.95 1.89
CA GLU A 97 -19.21 -6.76 3.03
C GLU A 97 -19.11 -8.24 2.60
N ASP A 98 -18.00 -8.88 2.97
CA ASP A 98 -17.81 -10.33 2.81
C ASP A 98 -17.84 -11.00 4.19
N GLN A 99 -18.89 -11.80 4.46
CA GLN A 99 -19.06 -12.44 5.76
C GLN A 99 -17.98 -13.50 6.06
N GLU A 100 -17.36 -14.05 5.02
CA GLU A 100 -16.49 -15.22 5.14
C GLU A 100 -15.01 -14.87 5.12
N ASP A 101 -14.59 -13.88 4.31
CA ASP A 101 -13.16 -13.64 4.04
C ASP A 101 -12.71 -12.20 4.32
N MET A 102 -11.43 -12.05 4.66
CA MET A 102 -10.77 -10.76 4.71
C MET A 102 -10.62 -10.19 3.29
N LEU A 103 -10.80 -8.88 3.18
CA LEU A 103 -10.63 -8.14 1.94
C LEU A 103 -9.32 -7.36 1.96
N SER A 104 -8.75 -7.09 0.78
CA SER A 104 -7.58 -6.23 0.62
C SER A 104 -7.69 -5.44 -0.70
N GLY A 105 -6.80 -5.64 -1.66
CA GLY A 105 -6.66 -4.88 -2.89
C GLY A 105 -7.95 -4.36 -3.51
N LEU A 106 -7.99 -3.08 -3.87
CA LEU A 106 -9.16 -2.37 -4.37
C LEU A 106 -8.83 -1.64 -5.68
N GLY A 107 -9.75 -1.66 -6.64
CA GLY A 107 -9.64 -0.91 -7.89
C GLY A 107 -10.92 -0.99 -8.73
N TRP A 108 -10.94 -0.41 -9.92
CA TRP A 108 -12.12 -0.39 -10.78
C TRP A 108 -11.80 -0.82 -12.21
N LEU A 109 -12.77 -1.48 -12.82
CA LEU A 109 -12.81 -1.70 -14.25
C LEU A 109 -13.31 -0.43 -14.96
N ALA A 110 -13.07 -0.35 -16.26
CA ALA A 110 -13.48 0.79 -17.08
C ALA A 110 -15.01 1.00 -17.13
N ASP A 111 -15.79 -0.05 -16.85
CA ASP A 111 -17.26 0.02 -16.78
C ASP A 111 -17.78 0.51 -15.41
N GLY A 112 -16.88 0.81 -14.49
CA GLY A 112 -17.17 1.34 -13.16
C GLY A 112 -17.42 0.29 -12.09
N ARG A 113 -17.38 -1.03 -12.43
CA ARG A 113 -17.46 -2.08 -11.43
C ARG A 113 -16.18 -2.17 -10.63
N MET A 114 -16.30 -2.39 -9.33
CA MET A 114 -15.21 -2.47 -8.40
C MET A 114 -14.59 -3.87 -8.42
N LEU A 115 -13.26 -3.95 -8.46
CA LEU A 115 -12.52 -5.16 -8.15
C LEU A 115 -12.05 -5.13 -6.70
N VAL A 116 -12.17 -6.25 -6.02
CA VAL A 116 -11.75 -6.41 -4.63
C VAL A 116 -11.05 -7.76 -4.45
N VAL A 117 -9.96 -7.78 -3.68
CA VAL A 117 -9.23 -9.03 -3.37
C VAL A 117 -9.85 -9.70 -2.15
N SER A 118 -10.30 -10.96 -2.31
CA SER A 118 -10.63 -11.89 -1.24
C SER A 118 -9.36 -12.67 -0.88
N MET A 119 -8.80 -12.37 0.30
CA MET A 119 -7.41 -12.71 0.65
C MET A 119 -7.17 -14.20 0.82
N ASN A 120 -7.90 -14.84 1.77
CA ASN A 120 -7.71 -16.25 2.10
C ASN A 120 -8.22 -17.16 0.99
N ASN A 121 -9.35 -16.81 0.38
CA ASN A 121 -9.92 -17.54 -0.76
C ASN A 121 -9.08 -17.37 -2.03
N ARG A 122 -8.15 -16.39 -2.05
CA ARG A 122 -7.26 -16.10 -3.18
C ARG A 122 -8.05 -15.91 -4.47
N ARG A 123 -8.96 -14.93 -4.44
CA ARG A 123 -9.82 -14.56 -5.55
C ARG A 123 -9.79 -13.05 -5.76
N VAL A 124 -9.97 -12.63 -6.98
CA VAL A 124 -10.38 -11.28 -7.30
C VAL A 124 -11.90 -11.33 -7.53
N LEU A 125 -12.64 -10.54 -6.77
CA LEU A 125 -14.08 -10.39 -6.89
C LEU A 125 -14.39 -9.17 -7.76
N VAL A 126 -15.53 -9.18 -8.43
CA VAL A 126 -16.10 -8.00 -9.09
C VAL A 126 -17.43 -7.66 -8.44
N HIS A 127 -17.53 -6.44 -7.95
CA HIS A 127 -18.74 -5.92 -7.30
C HIS A 127 -19.36 -4.80 -8.15
N ASP A 128 -20.66 -4.92 -8.42
CA ASP A 128 -21.48 -3.89 -9.04
C ASP A 128 -22.29 -3.17 -7.95
N GLU A 129 -21.87 -1.95 -7.59
CA GLU A 129 -22.57 -1.13 -6.58
C GLU A 129 -24.04 -0.86 -6.96
N LYS A 130 -24.35 -0.69 -8.26
CA LYS A 130 -25.71 -0.38 -8.74
C LYS A 130 -26.64 -1.58 -8.64
N ALA A 131 -26.13 -2.76 -8.98
CA ALA A 131 -26.87 -4.00 -8.94
C ALA A 131 -26.82 -4.67 -7.55
N SER A 132 -25.97 -4.19 -6.65
CA SER A 132 -25.64 -4.81 -5.35
C SER A 132 -25.30 -6.28 -5.50
N SER A 133 -24.51 -6.61 -6.52
CA SER A 133 -24.12 -7.99 -6.82
C SER A 133 -22.61 -8.18 -6.85
N THR A 134 -22.15 -9.34 -6.41
CA THR A 134 -20.73 -9.69 -6.37
C THR A 134 -20.52 -11.06 -6.98
N ASP A 135 -19.54 -11.15 -7.89
CA ASP A 135 -19.16 -12.39 -8.57
C ASP A 135 -17.64 -12.61 -8.46
N VAL A 136 -17.20 -13.86 -8.67
CA VAL A 136 -15.78 -14.15 -8.83
C VAL A 136 -15.32 -13.68 -10.20
N TYR A 137 -14.40 -12.70 -10.21
CA TYR A 137 -13.77 -12.23 -11.43
C TYR A 137 -12.66 -13.14 -11.89
N ALA A 138 -11.78 -13.56 -10.94
CA ALA A 138 -10.72 -14.53 -11.21
C ALA A 138 -10.37 -15.35 -9.96
N ASP A 139 -9.98 -16.60 -10.16
CA ASP A 139 -9.41 -17.47 -9.13
C ASP A 139 -7.89 -17.53 -9.32
N VAL A 140 -7.15 -17.11 -8.30
CA VAL A 140 -5.68 -16.99 -8.36
C VAL A 140 -4.97 -18.05 -7.51
N ARG A 141 -5.69 -19.05 -6.99
CA ARG A 141 -5.14 -20.11 -6.14
C ARG A 141 -4.05 -20.93 -6.82
N ALA A 142 -4.12 -21.10 -8.13
CA ALA A 142 -3.12 -21.86 -8.88
C ALA A 142 -1.75 -21.17 -8.97
N VAL A 143 -1.69 -19.85 -8.76
CA VAL A 143 -0.49 -19.03 -8.94
C VAL A 143 -0.04 -18.29 -7.68
N THR A 144 -0.77 -18.43 -6.57
CA THR A 144 -0.42 -17.88 -5.27
C THR A 144 -0.30 -19.00 -4.24
N SER A 145 0.81 -19.04 -3.50
CA SER A 145 1.04 -20.06 -2.46
C SER A 145 0.28 -19.75 -1.17
N PHE A 146 0.02 -18.50 -0.89
CA PHE A 146 -0.68 -18.03 0.30
C PHE A 146 -1.63 -16.87 -0.03
N ARG A 147 -2.03 -16.05 0.93
CA ARG A 147 -3.00 -14.96 0.77
C ARG A 147 -2.66 -14.04 -0.38
N ALA A 148 -3.66 -13.66 -1.17
CA ALA A 148 -3.57 -12.51 -2.05
C ALA A 148 -3.62 -11.22 -1.23
N ASN A 149 -3.05 -10.12 -1.75
CA ASN A 149 -2.85 -8.88 -1.03
C ASN A 149 -3.31 -7.66 -1.84
N ASP A 150 -2.53 -6.60 -1.79
CA ASP A 150 -2.78 -5.35 -2.49
C ASP A 150 -2.93 -5.52 -4.00
N MET A 151 -3.68 -4.59 -4.59
CA MET A 151 -3.94 -4.58 -6.02
C MET A 151 -3.88 -3.16 -6.58
N VAL A 152 -3.38 -3.05 -7.82
CA VAL A 152 -3.55 -1.86 -8.65
C VAL A 152 -4.13 -2.26 -10.00
N VAL A 153 -5.07 -1.47 -10.53
CA VAL A 153 -5.67 -1.71 -11.83
C VAL A 153 -5.14 -0.70 -12.84
N ALA A 154 -4.57 -1.20 -13.93
CA ALA A 154 -4.08 -0.37 -15.04
C ALA A 154 -5.23 0.15 -15.90
N LYS A 155 -4.97 1.19 -16.69
CA LYS A 155 -5.93 1.76 -17.66
C LYS A 155 -6.44 0.75 -18.68
N SER A 156 -5.66 -0.29 -18.98
CA SER A 156 -6.07 -1.41 -19.83
C SER A 156 -7.13 -2.32 -19.19
N GLY A 157 -7.46 -2.15 -17.91
CA GLY A 157 -8.29 -3.05 -17.12
C GLY A 157 -7.54 -4.26 -16.55
N ARG A 158 -6.21 -4.37 -16.76
CA ARG A 158 -5.40 -5.41 -16.12
C ARG A 158 -5.13 -5.04 -14.67
N ALA A 159 -5.46 -5.95 -13.76
CA ALA A 159 -5.18 -5.82 -12.34
C ALA A 159 -3.85 -6.53 -12.01
N TYR A 160 -2.95 -5.87 -11.28
CA TYR A 160 -1.76 -6.47 -10.70
C TYR A 160 -2.00 -6.69 -9.22
N VAL A 161 -1.77 -7.90 -8.75
CA VAL A 161 -2.10 -8.34 -7.38
C VAL A 161 -0.85 -8.91 -6.72
N GLY A 162 -0.54 -8.43 -5.53
CA GLY A 162 0.50 -8.97 -4.67
C GLY A 162 0.07 -10.23 -3.92
N SER A 163 1.01 -10.92 -3.30
CA SER A 163 0.71 -12.05 -2.43
C SER A 163 1.72 -12.16 -1.28
N PHE A 164 1.30 -12.73 -0.15
CA PHE A 164 2.14 -12.86 1.04
C PHE A 164 3.30 -13.85 0.87
N GLY A 165 3.05 -14.96 0.20
CA GLY A 165 4.04 -16.02 0.00
C GLY A 165 4.18 -17.00 1.17
N PHE A 166 3.83 -16.62 2.39
CA PHE A 166 3.96 -17.43 3.60
C PHE A 166 2.90 -17.07 4.65
N ASP A 167 2.65 -17.99 5.59
CA ASP A 167 1.68 -17.81 6.66
C ASP A 167 2.29 -17.06 7.84
N MET A 168 2.13 -15.74 7.84
CA MET A 168 2.59 -14.89 8.93
C MET A 168 1.91 -15.23 10.26
N ALA A 169 0.61 -15.54 10.24
CA ALA A 169 -0.18 -15.78 11.45
C ALA A 169 0.26 -17.05 12.21
N ASN A 170 0.83 -18.02 11.49
CA ASN A 170 1.37 -19.26 12.09
C ASN A 170 2.90 -19.28 12.13
N VAL A 171 3.54 -18.10 11.97
CA VAL A 171 5.01 -17.97 12.03
C VAL A 171 5.72 -18.95 11.08
N ALA A 172 5.10 -19.22 9.92
CA ALA A 172 5.69 -20.10 8.92
C ALA A 172 7.02 -19.52 8.40
N ALA A 173 7.92 -20.42 7.97
CA ALA A 173 9.17 -20.01 7.37
C ALA A 173 8.91 -19.05 6.19
N TYR A 174 9.63 -17.94 6.16
CA TYR A 174 9.56 -16.97 5.11
C TYR A 174 9.77 -17.61 3.73
N SER A 175 8.90 -17.33 2.80
CA SER A 175 9.08 -17.68 1.39
C SER A 175 8.77 -16.50 0.48
N ARG A 176 9.38 -16.51 -0.70
CA ARG A 176 9.13 -15.49 -1.72
C ARG A 176 7.76 -15.73 -2.36
N SER A 177 7.20 -14.66 -2.88
CA SER A 177 5.92 -14.65 -3.57
C SER A 177 6.05 -14.02 -4.95
N ALA A 178 4.94 -13.58 -5.51
CA ALA A 178 4.92 -12.98 -6.84
C ALA A 178 3.94 -11.81 -6.91
N ILE A 179 4.15 -10.93 -7.88
CA ILE A 179 3.09 -10.13 -8.46
C ILE A 179 2.46 -10.98 -9.57
N ILE A 180 1.15 -11.16 -9.48
CA ILE A 180 0.34 -11.79 -10.52
C ILE A 180 -0.49 -10.73 -11.23
N SER A 181 -1.01 -11.04 -12.41
CA SER A 181 -1.97 -10.18 -13.07
C SER A 181 -3.24 -10.92 -13.48
N VAL A 182 -4.35 -10.20 -13.47
CA VAL A 182 -5.64 -10.63 -14.00
C VAL A 182 -6.02 -9.67 -15.13
N GLY A 183 -6.13 -10.18 -16.34
CA GLY A 183 -6.48 -9.39 -17.52
C GLY A 183 -7.98 -9.10 -17.63
N PRO A 184 -8.37 -8.18 -18.55
CA PRO A 184 -9.79 -7.89 -18.82
C PRO A 184 -10.57 -9.10 -19.34
N THR A 185 -9.90 -10.07 -19.95
CA THR A 185 -10.46 -11.35 -20.37
C THR A 185 -10.44 -12.42 -19.27
N ARG A 186 -10.07 -12.02 -18.04
CA ARG A 186 -9.94 -12.87 -16.83
C ARG A 186 -8.77 -13.88 -16.92
N ASP A 187 -7.85 -13.67 -17.85
CA ASP A 187 -6.60 -14.43 -17.92
C ASP A 187 -5.72 -14.09 -16.71
N VAL A 188 -5.14 -15.13 -16.09
CA VAL A 188 -4.28 -15.02 -14.92
C VAL A 188 -2.85 -15.36 -15.30
N ARG A 189 -1.88 -14.50 -14.92
CA ARG A 189 -0.45 -14.69 -15.20
C ARG A 189 0.39 -14.39 -13.97
N VAL A 190 1.55 -15.06 -13.86
CA VAL A 190 2.63 -14.65 -12.96
C VAL A 190 3.49 -13.66 -13.72
N GLU A 191 3.55 -12.42 -13.24
CA GLU A 191 4.29 -11.35 -13.91
C GLU A 191 5.70 -11.16 -13.32
N ALA A 192 5.81 -11.11 -12.00
CA ALA A 192 7.08 -10.93 -11.31
C ALA A 192 7.23 -11.98 -10.19
N PRO A 193 7.92 -13.08 -10.45
CA PRO A 193 8.26 -14.06 -9.42
C PRO A 193 9.35 -13.52 -8.48
N ASP A 194 9.58 -14.24 -7.39
CA ASP A 194 10.67 -13.97 -6.44
C ASP A 194 10.58 -12.61 -5.73
N MET A 195 9.37 -12.09 -5.53
CA MET A 195 9.11 -10.88 -4.76
C MET A 195 9.20 -11.14 -3.25
N ILE A 196 9.53 -10.10 -2.50
CA ILE A 196 9.65 -10.14 -1.04
C ILE A 196 8.43 -9.45 -0.42
N PHE A 197 7.30 -10.15 -0.39
CA PHE A 197 6.04 -9.64 0.15
C PHE A 197 5.61 -8.35 -0.59
N PRO A 198 5.22 -8.45 -1.88
CA PRO A 198 4.72 -7.31 -2.63
C PRO A 198 3.43 -6.79 -1.97
N ASN A 199 3.46 -5.50 -1.66
CA ASN A 199 2.42 -4.77 -0.95
C ASN A 199 1.90 -3.64 -1.85
N GLY A 200 1.78 -2.40 -1.37
CA GLY A 200 1.27 -1.29 -2.13
C GLY A 200 1.91 -1.15 -3.51
N MET A 201 1.11 -0.86 -4.51
CA MET A 201 1.55 -0.69 -5.89
C MET A 201 0.95 0.55 -6.51
N VAL A 202 1.74 1.22 -7.36
CA VAL A 202 1.29 2.34 -8.20
C VAL A 202 1.77 2.13 -9.63
N ILE A 203 1.04 2.72 -10.58
CA ILE A 203 1.43 2.78 -11.99
C ILE A 203 1.63 4.26 -12.36
N THR A 204 2.69 4.58 -13.10
CA THR A 204 2.95 5.94 -13.56
C THR A 204 1.82 6.44 -14.49
N PRO A 205 1.58 7.77 -14.58
CA PRO A 205 0.49 8.33 -15.38
C PRO A 205 0.52 7.97 -16.86
N ASP A 206 1.69 7.69 -17.42
CA ASP A 206 1.87 7.23 -18.79
C ASP A 206 1.54 5.74 -18.98
N GLY A 207 1.25 5.02 -17.88
CA GLY A 207 0.92 3.60 -17.89
C GLY A 207 2.09 2.66 -18.14
N LYS A 208 3.33 3.16 -18.14
CA LYS A 208 4.52 2.40 -18.60
C LYS A 208 5.36 1.81 -17.47
N THR A 209 5.18 2.25 -16.24
CA THR A 209 5.96 1.75 -15.10
C THR A 209 5.06 1.37 -13.95
N LEU A 210 5.24 0.18 -13.42
CA LEU A 210 4.67 -0.25 -12.16
C LEU A 210 5.76 -0.14 -11.09
N ILE A 211 5.44 0.48 -9.95
CA ILE A 211 6.30 0.54 -8.76
C ILE A 211 5.59 -0.23 -7.66
N ALA A 212 6.27 -1.19 -7.05
CA ALA A 212 5.75 -2.03 -5.98
C ALA A 212 6.60 -1.92 -4.72
N ALA A 213 5.96 -1.81 -3.57
CA ALA A 213 6.60 -1.94 -2.27
C ALA A 213 6.90 -3.41 -1.97
N GLU A 214 8.13 -3.73 -1.56
CA GLU A 214 8.51 -5.05 -1.04
C GLU A 214 8.74 -4.92 0.47
N THR A 215 7.73 -5.26 1.27
CA THR A 215 7.65 -4.95 2.72
C THR A 215 8.91 -5.35 3.47
N PHE A 216 9.28 -6.62 3.44
CA PHE A 216 10.42 -7.13 4.23
C PHE A 216 11.77 -6.92 3.56
N ALA A 217 11.79 -6.47 2.31
CA ALA A 217 13.03 -6.01 1.66
C ALA A 217 13.34 -4.55 1.98
N GLY A 218 12.34 -3.76 2.36
CA GLY A 218 12.46 -2.31 2.54
C GLY A 218 12.74 -1.56 1.24
N LEU A 219 12.24 -2.10 0.12
CA LEU A 219 12.50 -1.61 -1.23
C LEU A 219 11.22 -1.15 -1.91
N LEU A 220 11.37 -0.18 -2.80
CA LEU A 220 10.45 0.06 -3.90
C LEU A 220 11.10 -0.51 -5.16
N THR A 221 10.39 -1.41 -5.83
CA THR A 221 10.88 -2.11 -7.04
C THR A 221 10.05 -1.69 -8.24
N ALA A 222 10.69 -1.26 -9.32
CA ALA A 222 10.01 -0.85 -10.54
C ALA A 222 10.11 -1.92 -11.64
N PHE A 223 9.08 -1.92 -12.50
CA PHE A 223 8.97 -2.76 -13.70
C PHE A 223 8.47 -1.91 -14.84
N ASP A 224 8.94 -2.20 -16.06
CA ASP A 224 8.32 -1.68 -17.26
C ASP A 224 7.08 -2.50 -17.60
N ILE A 225 6.02 -1.82 -18.04
CA ILE A 225 4.75 -2.42 -18.51
C ILE A 225 4.73 -2.30 -20.04
N ASP A 226 4.63 -3.43 -20.73
CA ASP A 226 4.48 -3.44 -22.18
C ASP A 226 3.00 -3.29 -22.62
N GLU A 227 2.74 -3.29 -23.92
CA GLU A 227 1.40 -3.09 -24.50
C GLU A 227 0.41 -4.21 -24.09
N ASP A 228 0.92 -5.42 -23.81
CA ASP A 228 0.12 -6.57 -23.34
C ASP A 228 -0.04 -6.59 -21.82
N GLY A 229 0.54 -5.60 -21.13
CA GLY A 229 0.55 -5.49 -19.68
C GLY A 229 1.51 -6.45 -18.98
N LYS A 230 2.50 -7.00 -19.69
CA LYS A 230 3.54 -7.85 -19.11
C LYS A 230 4.59 -6.99 -18.41
N LEU A 231 5.03 -7.44 -17.22
CA LEU A 231 6.10 -6.79 -16.48
C LEU A 231 7.48 -7.27 -16.93
N SER A 232 8.39 -6.34 -17.08
CA SER A 232 9.78 -6.60 -17.48
C SER A 232 10.75 -5.61 -16.83
N ASN A 233 12.04 -5.76 -17.07
CA ASN A 233 13.08 -4.82 -16.64
C ASN A 233 13.01 -4.46 -15.14
N ARG A 234 12.94 -5.52 -14.26
CA ARG A 234 12.92 -5.35 -12.80
C ARG A 234 14.14 -4.58 -12.33
N ARG A 235 13.93 -3.52 -11.57
CA ARG A 235 14.99 -2.66 -11.03
C ARG A 235 14.61 -2.10 -9.66
N VAL A 236 15.60 -1.80 -8.82
CA VAL A 236 15.38 -1.06 -7.58
C VAL A 236 15.04 0.38 -7.94
N TRP A 237 13.84 0.84 -7.57
CA TRP A 237 13.42 2.23 -7.70
C TRP A 237 13.94 3.08 -6.54
N ALA A 238 13.82 2.56 -5.31
CA ALA A 238 14.38 3.17 -4.11
C ALA A 238 14.65 2.13 -3.02
N ASN A 239 15.72 2.34 -2.25
CA ASN A 239 15.96 1.62 -1.01
C ASN A 239 15.49 2.52 0.14
N VAL A 240 14.38 2.17 0.77
CA VAL A 240 13.79 2.90 1.90
C VAL A 240 14.46 2.49 3.23
N GLY A 241 14.91 1.25 3.31
CA GLY A 241 15.64 0.73 4.48
C GLY A 241 14.77 0.48 5.72
N SER A 242 13.44 0.49 5.57
CA SER A 242 12.46 0.17 6.61
C SER A 242 11.39 -0.76 6.04
N PHE A 243 10.50 -1.28 6.88
CA PHE A 243 9.31 -1.95 6.39
C PHE A 243 8.45 -0.95 5.63
N VAL A 244 8.10 -1.28 4.40
CA VAL A 244 7.27 -0.46 3.52
C VAL A 244 5.93 -1.15 3.30
N ASP A 245 4.86 -0.37 3.20
CA ASP A 245 3.51 -0.90 3.05
C ASP A 245 2.77 -0.22 1.88
N GLY A 246 1.56 0.28 2.08
CA GLY A 246 0.83 0.99 1.04
C GLY A 246 1.56 2.23 0.54
N ILE A 247 1.44 2.51 -0.75
CA ILE A 247 2.12 3.63 -1.41
C ILE A 247 1.18 4.41 -2.33
N CYS A 248 1.46 5.70 -2.54
CA CYS A 248 0.81 6.50 -3.58
C CYS A 248 1.77 7.46 -4.28
N LEU A 249 1.48 7.76 -5.56
CA LEU A 249 2.33 8.57 -6.44
C LEU A 249 1.84 10.03 -6.47
N ASP A 250 2.76 10.98 -6.37
CA ASP A 250 2.46 12.40 -6.47
C ASP A 250 2.76 13.00 -7.85
N ALA A 251 2.35 14.26 -8.04
CA ALA A 251 2.46 14.97 -9.31
C ALA A 251 3.91 15.30 -9.74
N GLU A 252 4.87 15.19 -8.82
CA GLU A 252 6.30 15.38 -9.11
C GLU A 252 7.01 14.04 -9.36
N GLY A 253 6.27 12.93 -9.38
CA GLY A 253 6.82 11.59 -9.59
C GLY A 253 7.47 10.99 -8.35
N CYS A 254 7.26 11.60 -7.17
CA CYS A 254 7.69 11.02 -5.90
C CYS A 254 6.61 10.08 -5.34
N VAL A 255 7.04 9.12 -4.53
CA VAL A 255 6.15 8.14 -3.90
C VAL A 255 6.06 8.44 -2.40
N TRP A 256 4.84 8.59 -1.90
CA TRP A 256 4.57 8.51 -0.48
C TRP A 256 4.51 7.04 -0.07
N VAL A 257 5.22 6.71 0.98
CA VAL A 257 5.40 5.33 1.48
C VAL A 257 4.94 5.28 2.92
N SER A 258 4.00 4.40 3.20
CA SER A 258 3.58 4.11 4.57
C SER A 258 4.61 3.22 5.25
N ILE A 259 4.95 3.58 6.48
CA ILE A 259 5.90 2.88 7.33
C ILE A 259 5.17 2.42 8.58
N PRO A 260 4.80 1.15 8.67
CA PRO A 260 4.22 0.60 9.89
C PRO A 260 5.25 0.61 11.03
N GLN A 261 4.74 0.74 12.24
CA GLN A 261 5.56 0.53 13.42
C GLN A 261 6.00 -0.94 13.47
N SER A 262 7.28 -1.18 13.63
CA SER A 262 7.76 -2.47 14.14
C SER A 262 8.04 -2.31 15.63
N GLY A 263 7.83 -3.35 16.44
CA GLY A 263 8.04 -3.31 17.89
C GLY A 263 9.45 -2.87 18.37
N ILE A 264 10.31 -2.54 17.42
CA ILE A 264 11.67 -2.01 17.63
C ILE A 264 11.68 -0.49 17.77
N TYR A 265 10.62 0.21 17.30
CA TYR A 265 10.54 1.66 17.33
C TYR A 265 9.43 2.13 18.26
N PRO A 266 9.77 2.76 19.41
CA PRO A 266 8.80 3.22 20.38
C PRO A 266 8.03 4.49 19.94
N THR A 267 8.24 4.99 18.72
CA THR A 267 7.80 6.30 18.27
C THR A 267 6.65 6.29 17.26
N GLY A 268 5.98 5.13 17.07
CA GLY A 268 4.89 5.01 16.09
C GLY A 268 5.38 4.80 14.66
N GLY A 269 4.44 4.68 13.73
CA GLY A 269 4.67 4.63 12.29
C GLY A 269 4.77 6.01 11.66
N GLY A 270 4.82 6.05 10.33
CA GLY A 270 4.89 7.33 9.61
C GLY A 270 4.75 7.20 8.11
N LEU A 271 5.02 8.29 7.44
CA LEU A 271 4.93 8.45 6.00
C LEU A 271 6.20 9.14 5.49
N LEU A 272 6.80 8.58 4.47
CA LEU A 272 7.98 9.13 3.81
C LEU A 272 7.63 9.52 2.38
N ARG A 273 7.96 10.74 1.97
CA ARG A 273 7.93 11.15 0.56
C ARG A 273 9.28 10.88 -0.07
N VAL A 274 9.33 9.91 -0.97
CA VAL A 274 10.57 9.37 -1.53
C VAL A 274 10.65 9.69 -3.02
N GLN A 275 11.80 10.22 -3.45
CA GLN A 275 12.15 10.38 -4.85
C GLN A 275 12.84 9.12 -5.37
N GLU A 276 12.78 8.86 -6.69
CA GLU A 276 13.57 7.80 -7.32
C GLU A 276 15.05 7.91 -6.93
N GLY A 277 15.66 6.76 -6.60
CA GLY A 277 17.01 6.72 -6.04
C GLY A 277 17.06 6.78 -4.50
N GLY A 278 15.91 6.99 -3.81
CA GLY A 278 15.80 6.86 -2.36
C GLY A 278 16.00 8.16 -1.57
N HIS A 279 16.00 9.32 -2.22
CA HIS A 279 16.05 10.60 -1.50
C HIS A 279 14.71 10.89 -0.82
N ILE A 280 14.72 11.11 0.50
CA ILE A 280 13.55 11.46 1.29
C ILE A 280 13.39 12.97 1.28
N LEU A 281 12.23 13.44 0.78
CA LEU A 281 11.93 14.86 0.60
C LEU A 281 10.96 15.41 1.65
N ASP A 282 10.16 14.54 2.29
CA ASP A 282 9.22 14.90 3.37
C ASP A 282 9.01 13.72 4.32
N VAL A 283 8.76 14.02 5.59
CA VAL A 283 8.55 13.03 6.66
C VAL A 283 7.36 13.46 7.51
N LEU A 284 6.45 12.53 7.79
CA LEU A 284 5.30 12.71 8.67
C LEU A 284 5.23 11.54 9.65
N GLY A 285 4.75 11.79 10.85
CA GLY A 285 4.57 10.75 11.86
C GLY A 285 5.81 10.52 12.72
N PHE A 286 6.06 9.29 13.10
CA PHE A 286 7.10 8.88 14.05
C PHE A 286 6.98 9.62 15.40
N GLY A 287 5.73 9.71 15.92
CA GLY A 287 5.41 10.45 17.15
C GLY A 287 5.19 11.95 16.95
N ALA A 288 5.01 12.41 15.71
CA ALA A 288 4.71 13.80 15.38
C ALA A 288 3.45 13.92 14.51
N ASN A 289 3.06 15.16 14.22
CA ASN A 289 1.90 15.50 13.39
C ASN A 289 0.58 14.89 13.90
N GLY A 290 0.54 14.46 15.17
CA GLY A 290 -0.56 13.71 15.74
C GLY A 290 -0.68 12.28 15.20
N ILE A 291 0.37 11.71 14.59
CA ILE A 291 0.47 10.32 14.13
C ILE A 291 1.28 9.56 15.18
N GLU A 292 0.63 8.67 15.91
CA GLU A 292 1.20 7.99 17.08
C GLU A 292 1.30 6.47 16.89
N ASP A 293 0.51 5.92 15.97
CA ASP A 293 0.38 4.49 15.72
C ASP A 293 1.01 4.06 14.39
N SER A 294 0.85 2.80 14.03
CA SER A 294 1.31 2.25 12.75
C SER A 294 0.54 2.81 11.57
N VAL A 295 1.23 3.17 10.49
CA VAL A 295 0.62 3.62 9.24
C VAL A 295 0.80 2.56 8.16
N PHE A 296 -0.30 1.99 7.66
CA PHE A 296 -0.27 0.84 6.76
C PHE A 296 -0.51 1.20 5.30
N ALA A 297 -1.36 2.17 5.01
CA ALA A 297 -1.65 2.55 3.63
C ALA A 297 -1.84 4.05 3.49
N CYS A 298 -1.61 4.59 2.30
CA CYS A 298 -1.82 6.00 2.00
C CYS A 298 -2.35 6.25 0.59
N GLN A 299 -3.03 7.39 0.41
CA GLN A 299 -3.58 7.84 -0.86
C GLN A 299 -3.64 9.37 -0.92
N LEU A 300 -3.24 9.95 -2.04
CA LEU A 300 -3.40 11.38 -2.30
C LEU A 300 -4.77 11.70 -2.89
N GLY A 301 -5.31 12.85 -2.53
CA GLY A 301 -6.51 13.40 -3.13
C GLY A 301 -6.52 14.92 -3.07
N THR A 302 -7.57 15.53 -3.62
CA THR A 302 -7.75 16.99 -3.59
C THR A 302 -9.20 17.30 -3.21
N ASP A 303 -9.38 18.18 -2.23
CA ASP A 303 -10.71 18.61 -1.77
C ASP A 303 -11.36 19.62 -2.72
N ALA A 304 -12.51 20.17 -2.30
CA ALA A 304 -13.29 21.13 -3.08
C ALA A 304 -12.57 22.48 -3.24
N ASP A 305 -11.75 22.85 -2.27
CA ASP A 305 -11.04 24.11 -2.23
C ASP A 305 -9.67 24.06 -2.94
N GLY A 306 -9.34 22.87 -3.51
CA GLY A 306 -8.08 22.63 -4.22
C GLY A 306 -6.92 22.28 -3.29
N LYS A 307 -7.16 22.02 -2.01
CA LYS A 307 -6.14 21.56 -1.09
C LYS A 307 -5.79 20.10 -1.35
N HIS A 308 -4.50 19.80 -1.35
CA HIS A 308 -4.02 18.45 -1.49
C HIS A 308 -3.95 17.76 -0.12
N LEU A 309 -4.61 16.63 -0.03
CA LEU A 309 -4.70 15.80 1.17
C LEU A 309 -3.98 14.48 0.95
N LEU A 310 -3.14 14.10 1.90
CA LEU A 310 -2.63 12.75 2.03
C LEU A 310 -3.51 12.03 3.05
N PHE A 311 -4.36 11.13 2.58
CA PHE A 311 -5.12 10.20 3.40
C PHE A 311 -4.22 9.05 3.80
N PHE A 312 -4.38 8.56 5.02
CA PHE A 312 -3.63 7.39 5.48
C PHE A 312 -4.43 6.58 6.50
N MET A 313 -4.09 5.30 6.58
CA MET A 313 -4.69 4.34 7.48
C MET A 313 -3.77 4.12 8.66
N GLU A 314 -4.25 4.44 9.87
CA GLU A 314 -3.53 4.32 11.13
C GLU A 314 -4.23 3.30 12.03
N ALA A 315 -3.48 2.45 12.72
CA ALA A 315 -4.02 1.54 13.71
C ALA A 315 -3.01 1.28 14.83
N ALA A 316 -3.52 1.14 16.06
CA ALA A 316 -2.75 0.85 17.25
C ALA A 316 -2.27 -0.61 17.29
N THR A 317 -1.58 -1.02 16.24
CA THR A 317 -1.00 -2.36 16.11
C THR A 317 0.34 -2.28 15.37
N CYS A 318 1.10 -3.35 15.40
CA CYS A 318 2.33 -3.47 14.62
C CYS A 318 2.39 -4.85 13.97
N TYR A 319 3.33 -5.06 13.05
CA TYR A 319 3.48 -6.37 12.42
C TYR A 319 3.66 -7.51 13.43
N ASP A 320 4.34 -7.25 14.54
CA ASP A 320 4.55 -8.25 15.59
C ASP A 320 3.22 -8.68 16.21
N HIS A 321 2.27 -7.77 16.39
CA HIS A 321 0.92 -8.08 16.90
C HIS A 321 0.04 -8.77 15.86
N LEU A 322 0.23 -8.48 14.56
CA LEU A 322 -0.49 -9.16 13.48
C LEU A 322 -0.03 -10.61 13.28
N ILE A 323 1.21 -10.93 13.70
CA ILE A 323 1.76 -12.28 13.65
C ILE A 323 1.14 -13.17 14.74
N TYR A 324 0.81 -12.62 15.90
CA TYR A 324 0.23 -13.37 17.02
C TYR A 324 -1.31 -13.32 16.99
N LYS A 325 -1.97 -14.47 17.22
CA LYS A 325 -3.44 -14.57 17.24
C LYS A 325 -4.12 -13.55 18.15
N ASP A 326 -3.47 -13.21 19.26
CA ASP A 326 -4.01 -12.27 20.26
C ASP A 326 -3.95 -10.81 19.77
N GLY A 327 -3.10 -10.49 18.79
CA GLY A 327 -2.97 -9.16 18.22
C GLY A 327 -4.20 -8.70 17.43
N ILE A 328 -4.86 -9.63 16.74
CA ILE A 328 -6.08 -9.32 15.97
C ILE A 328 -7.25 -8.99 16.92
N GLU A 329 -7.33 -9.63 18.09
CA GLU A 329 -8.35 -9.31 19.08
C GLU A 329 -8.08 -8.00 19.82
N ALA A 330 -6.81 -7.67 20.06
CA ALA A 330 -6.40 -6.40 20.66
C ALA A 330 -6.63 -5.21 19.71
N ALA A 331 -6.57 -5.42 18.40
CA ALA A 331 -6.81 -4.41 17.37
C ALA A 331 -8.29 -4.04 17.15
N LYS A 332 -9.22 -4.57 17.97
CA LYS A 332 -10.65 -4.31 17.82
C LYS A 332 -10.97 -2.81 17.87
N LYS A 333 -11.27 -2.22 16.69
CA LYS A 333 -11.76 -0.84 16.51
C LYS A 333 -10.80 0.27 16.94
N ASN A 334 -9.50 0.05 16.84
CA ASN A 334 -8.49 1.07 17.09
C ASN A 334 -7.92 1.67 15.80
N GLY A 335 -8.45 1.27 14.65
CA GLY A 335 -8.04 1.82 13.36
C GLY A 335 -8.80 3.09 13.03
N SER A 336 -8.16 3.94 12.24
CA SER A 336 -8.71 5.19 11.77
C SER A 336 -8.26 5.52 10.35
N VAL A 337 -9.09 6.29 9.64
CA VAL A 337 -8.71 7.00 8.43
C VAL A 337 -8.40 8.42 8.80
N ARG A 338 -7.22 8.88 8.44
CA ARG A 338 -6.78 10.24 8.74
C ARG A 338 -6.36 10.97 7.49
N ALA A 339 -6.27 12.29 7.56
CA ALA A 339 -5.79 13.14 6.49
C ALA A 339 -4.86 14.23 7.02
N ILE A 340 -3.89 14.60 6.19
CA ILE A 340 -2.99 15.72 6.45
C ILE A 340 -2.76 16.50 5.16
N GLU A 341 -2.74 17.84 5.24
CA GLU A 341 -2.47 18.69 4.09
C GLU A 341 -1.02 18.55 3.64
N VAL A 342 -0.82 18.39 2.32
CA VAL A 342 0.49 18.30 1.69
C VAL A 342 0.62 19.28 0.55
N LYS A 343 1.88 19.63 0.18
CA LYS A 343 2.14 20.63 -0.86
C LYS A 343 1.93 20.12 -2.28
N VAL A 344 2.24 18.86 -2.51
CA VAL A 344 2.19 18.22 -3.83
C VAL A 344 1.02 17.26 -3.87
N GLY A 345 0.14 17.46 -4.86
CA GLY A 345 -1.06 16.66 -5.03
C GLY A 345 -0.80 15.35 -5.76
N PRO A 346 -1.87 14.59 -6.05
CA PRO A 346 -1.77 13.31 -6.74
C PRO A 346 -1.23 13.46 -8.17
N ALA A 347 -0.53 12.44 -8.64
CA ALA A 347 -0.16 12.31 -10.05
C ALA A 347 -1.43 12.34 -10.93
N ARG A 348 -1.33 12.97 -12.10
CA ARG A 348 -2.46 13.16 -13.03
C ARG A 348 -2.22 12.35 -14.29
N ILE A 349 -3.27 11.70 -14.80
CA ILE A 349 -3.27 11.22 -16.18
C ILE A 349 -3.54 12.42 -17.12
N SER A 350 -2.92 12.44 -18.30
CA SER A 350 -3.21 13.42 -19.34
C SER A 350 -4.70 13.39 -19.67
N GLY A 351 -5.46 14.45 -19.34
CA GLY A 351 -6.89 14.54 -19.61
C GLY A 351 -7.77 15.03 -18.45
N ASN A 352 -7.22 15.64 -17.41
CA ASN A 352 -7.90 16.23 -16.24
C ASN A 352 -8.37 15.27 -15.13
N GLU A 353 -8.08 13.98 -15.18
CA GLU A 353 -8.42 13.05 -14.11
C GLU A 353 -7.20 12.80 -13.20
N TYR A 354 -7.43 12.74 -11.88
CA TYR A 354 -6.41 12.39 -10.93
C TYR A 354 -6.18 10.88 -10.98
N TYR A 355 -4.93 10.48 -11.12
CA TYR A 355 -4.57 9.06 -11.11
C TYR A 355 -4.50 8.56 -9.67
N CYS A 356 -5.38 7.63 -9.32
CA CYS A 356 -5.41 6.99 -8.00
C CYS A 356 -5.05 5.49 -8.04
N GLY A 357 -4.28 5.06 -9.05
CA GLY A 357 -3.90 3.66 -9.20
C GLY A 357 -5.02 2.75 -9.73
N GLY A 358 -6.04 3.34 -10.31
CA GLY A 358 -7.17 2.64 -10.92
C GLY A 358 -8.11 3.64 -11.59
N TYR A 359 -8.99 3.19 -12.45
CA TYR A 359 -10.02 4.05 -13.03
C TYR A 359 -10.88 4.68 -11.92
N CYS A 360 -10.84 6.00 -11.85
CA CYS A 360 -11.76 6.80 -11.04
C CYS A 360 -12.92 7.28 -11.89
#